data_09a3243712f0a0a1a1e22833487b5858
#
_entry.id   09a3243712f0a0a1a1e22833487b5858
#
_cell.length_a   1.000
_cell.length_b   1.000
_cell.length_c   1.000
_cell.angle_alpha   90.00
_cell.angle_beta   90.00
_cell.angle_gamma   90.00
#
_symmetry.space_group_name_H-M   'P 1'
#
loop_
_entity.id
_entity.type
_entity.pdbx_description
1 polymer ?
#
loop_
_entity_poly.entity_id
_entity_poly.type
_entity_poly.pdbx_seq_one_letter_code
_entity_poly.pdbx_strand_id
1 'polypeptide(L)'
;MGIRIRSIGSSSSGNSYLIQGGNTNVLLDLGLSAKKIKTALSTLGVEKDSIEAVLITHEHIDHVRSVRQISKDFDNIRFYASRGTVENTDKFDYVDDSRLTYIKAGDTFQIGDFAVKAFALSHDAAEPVGYSFECGGERLSVITDTGIVTAEIFEEMKRADKLVFESNHEKNILLMGPYPYNVKLRILSDEGHLSNVTAGEVLAEVLKAKGKKRGEARGEAEIREEAETSSAREIREGAEAAETSSARLKVMLAHLSDTNNTPYQARITVGDILQSAGYEADRDYELIVAMKEGITELI
;
A
#
# COMPACT_ATOMS: atom_id res chain seq x y z
N MET A 1 8.25 12.92 12.01
CA MET A 1 8.86 11.86 11.16
C MET A 1 7.79 11.33 10.25
N GLY A 2 8.11 11.13 8.97
CA GLY A 2 7.17 10.59 7.98
C GLY A 2 6.92 9.09 8.15
N ILE A 3 6.02 8.56 7.31
CA ILE A 3 5.69 7.14 7.28
C ILE A 3 6.77 6.38 6.51
N ARG A 4 7.22 5.26 7.05
CA ARG A 4 8.13 4.32 6.40
C ARG A 4 7.43 2.98 6.24
N ILE A 5 7.49 2.38 5.07
CA ILE A 5 6.98 1.03 4.83
C ILE A 5 8.08 0.11 4.32
N ARG A 6 8.15 -1.09 4.88
CA ARG A 6 9.02 -2.17 4.45
C ARG A 6 8.20 -3.40 4.12
N SER A 7 8.28 -3.85 2.87
CA SER A 7 7.86 -5.20 2.53
C SER A 7 8.86 -6.20 3.12
N ILE A 8 8.39 -7.13 3.93
CA ILE A 8 9.18 -8.29 4.41
C ILE A 8 9.21 -9.37 3.33
N GLY A 9 8.22 -9.37 2.47
CA GLY A 9 8.07 -10.14 1.27
C GLY A 9 6.67 -9.93 0.70
N SER A 10 6.57 -9.91 -0.63
CA SER A 10 5.29 -9.70 -1.32
C SER A 10 5.22 -10.45 -2.63
N SER A 11 4.27 -11.36 -2.71
CA SER A 11 3.92 -12.12 -3.91
C SER A 11 2.61 -12.87 -3.69
N SER A 12 2.07 -13.52 -4.73
CA SER A 12 0.92 -14.44 -4.62
C SER A 12 1.15 -15.69 -3.74
N SER A 13 2.30 -15.80 -3.07
CA SER A 13 2.60 -16.89 -2.12
C SER A 13 2.77 -16.43 -0.68
N GLY A 14 2.83 -15.12 -0.43
CA GLY A 14 2.90 -14.58 0.94
C GLY A 14 3.24 -13.10 0.99
N ASN A 15 2.48 -12.36 1.78
CA ASN A 15 2.56 -10.92 1.95
C ASN A 15 2.72 -10.56 3.42
N SER A 16 3.63 -9.65 3.72
CA SER A 16 3.75 -9.05 5.05
C SER A 16 4.55 -7.76 4.96
N TYR A 17 4.06 -6.71 5.63
CA TYR A 17 4.68 -5.40 5.64
C TYR A 17 4.84 -4.89 7.06
N LEU A 18 5.95 -4.20 7.32
CA LEU A 18 6.17 -3.40 8.52
C LEU A 18 5.95 -1.93 8.15
N ILE A 19 5.01 -1.27 8.83
CA ILE A 19 4.71 0.15 8.67
C ILE A 19 5.10 0.87 9.96
N GLN A 20 5.87 1.94 9.83
CA GLN A 20 6.40 2.70 10.95
C GLN A 20 6.13 4.19 10.76
N GLY A 21 5.67 4.87 11.81
CA GLY A 21 5.44 6.31 11.83
C GLY A 21 5.39 6.83 13.25
N GLY A 22 6.04 7.97 13.52
CA GLY A 22 6.20 8.45 14.88
C GLY A 22 6.93 7.42 15.74
N ASN A 23 6.28 6.99 16.82
CA ASN A 23 6.76 5.91 17.71
C ASN A 23 6.03 4.58 17.48
N THR A 24 5.13 4.51 16.49
CA THR A 24 4.24 3.38 16.27
C THR A 24 4.77 2.44 15.19
N ASN A 25 4.75 1.14 15.48
CA ASN A 25 5.05 0.07 14.54
C ASN A 25 3.82 -0.83 14.38
N VAL A 26 3.42 -1.10 13.15
CA VAL A 26 2.35 -2.05 12.85
C VAL A 26 2.78 -3.04 11.77
N LEU A 27 2.23 -4.25 11.83
CA LEU A 27 2.35 -5.23 10.75
C LEU A 27 1.06 -5.20 9.93
N LEU A 28 1.21 -5.27 8.62
CA LEU A 28 0.10 -5.46 7.69
C LEU A 28 0.30 -6.80 7.00
N ASP A 29 -0.68 -7.68 7.15
CA ASP A 29 -0.69 -9.07 6.73
C ASP A 29 0.41 -9.96 7.33
N LEU A 30 0.08 -11.22 7.50
CA LEU A 30 0.92 -12.26 8.08
C LEU A 30 1.00 -13.50 7.16
N GLY A 31 1.10 -13.28 5.86
CA GLY A 31 1.13 -14.34 4.85
C GLY A 31 2.44 -15.10 4.76
N LEU A 32 3.52 -14.57 5.32
CA LEU A 32 4.80 -15.23 5.43
C LEU A 32 4.85 -16.14 6.66
N SER A 33 5.84 -17.05 6.75
CA SER A 33 6.04 -17.81 7.98
C SER A 33 6.44 -16.90 9.14
N ALA A 34 5.96 -17.20 10.35
CA ALA A 34 6.30 -16.45 11.55
C ALA A 34 7.83 -16.33 11.77
N LYS A 35 8.60 -17.36 11.37
CA LYS A 35 10.07 -17.31 11.40
C LYS A 35 10.62 -16.21 10.48
N LYS A 36 10.14 -16.10 9.24
CA LYS A 36 10.59 -15.06 8.29
C LYS A 36 10.27 -13.67 8.84
N ILE A 37 9.06 -13.46 9.35
CA ILE A 37 8.63 -12.17 9.93
C ILE A 37 9.51 -11.80 11.12
N LYS A 38 9.70 -12.70 12.10
CA LYS A 38 10.55 -12.46 13.27
C LYS A 38 12.02 -12.21 12.91
N THR A 39 12.55 -12.93 11.93
CA THR A 39 13.91 -12.70 11.42
C THR A 39 14.04 -11.32 10.79
N ALA A 40 13.05 -10.88 9.98
CA ALA A 40 13.05 -9.55 9.37
C ALA A 40 12.98 -8.43 10.43
N LEU A 41 12.10 -8.56 11.42
CA LEU A 41 12.01 -7.60 12.52
C LEU A 41 13.36 -7.48 13.27
N SER A 42 13.98 -8.63 13.61
CA SER A 42 15.31 -8.64 14.25
C SER A 42 16.38 -8.00 13.38
N THR A 43 16.40 -8.28 12.07
CA THR A 43 17.34 -7.65 11.11
C THR A 43 17.17 -6.14 11.05
N LEU A 44 15.94 -5.66 11.20
CA LEU A 44 15.59 -4.23 11.20
C LEU A 44 15.80 -3.56 12.57
N GLY A 45 16.19 -4.32 13.60
CA GLY A 45 16.33 -3.81 14.97
C GLY A 45 14.98 -3.44 15.60
N VAL A 46 13.89 -4.07 15.16
CA VAL A 46 12.53 -3.81 15.66
C VAL A 46 12.18 -4.90 16.67
N GLU A 47 12.03 -4.49 17.92
CA GLU A 47 11.65 -5.40 19.01
C GLU A 47 10.18 -5.84 18.83
N LYS A 48 9.91 -7.13 19.08
CA LYS A 48 8.54 -7.67 18.94
C LYS A 48 7.51 -6.91 19.80
N ASP A 49 7.90 -6.50 20.99
CA ASP A 49 7.04 -5.81 21.96
C ASP A 49 6.78 -4.34 21.58
N SER A 50 7.48 -3.81 20.57
CA SER A 50 7.21 -2.50 19.97
C SER A 50 6.14 -2.53 18.88
N ILE A 51 5.66 -3.71 18.47
CA ILE A 51 4.59 -3.86 17.50
C ILE A 51 3.25 -3.69 18.23
N GLU A 52 2.52 -2.64 17.90
CA GLU A 52 1.24 -2.32 18.55
C GLU A 52 0.07 -3.09 17.97
N ALA A 53 0.09 -3.34 16.66
CA ALA A 53 -1.02 -3.97 15.97
C ALA A 53 -0.60 -4.79 14.75
N VAL A 54 -1.48 -5.74 14.41
CA VAL A 54 -1.55 -6.40 13.11
C VAL A 54 -2.86 -6.01 12.46
N LEU A 55 -2.79 -5.57 11.20
CA LEU A 55 -3.96 -5.38 10.35
C LEU A 55 -3.97 -6.47 9.29
N ILE A 56 -5.13 -7.04 9.00
CA ILE A 56 -5.30 -8.08 7.99
C ILE A 56 -6.23 -7.57 6.91
N THR A 57 -5.84 -7.75 5.65
CA THR A 57 -6.62 -7.32 4.49
C THR A 57 -7.77 -8.26 4.18
N HIS A 58 -7.51 -9.56 4.15
CA HIS A 58 -8.49 -10.62 3.89
C HIS A 58 -7.97 -12.01 4.31
N GLU A 59 -8.82 -13.06 4.20
CA GLU A 59 -8.59 -14.40 4.77
C GLU A 59 -7.70 -15.33 3.94
N HIS A 60 -7.26 -14.96 2.73
CA HIS A 60 -6.43 -15.85 1.92
C HIS A 60 -5.14 -16.22 2.63
N ILE A 61 -4.67 -17.46 2.39
CA ILE A 61 -3.55 -18.04 3.15
C ILE A 61 -2.25 -17.25 3.02
N ASP A 62 -2.03 -16.58 1.92
CA ASP A 62 -0.88 -15.70 1.69
C ASP A 62 -0.98 -14.34 2.39
N HIS A 63 -2.05 -14.10 3.18
CA HIS A 63 -2.23 -12.96 4.07
C HIS A 63 -2.38 -13.36 5.55
N VAL A 64 -2.83 -14.58 5.86
CA VAL A 64 -3.13 -14.99 7.25
C VAL A 64 -2.32 -16.17 7.77
N ARG A 65 -1.39 -16.73 6.98
CA ARG A 65 -0.64 -17.97 7.28
C ARG A 65 -0.10 -18.07 8.70
N SER A 66 0.45 -17.00 9.24
CA SER A 66 1.11 -17.03 10.54
C SER A 66 0.34 -16.30 11.66
N VAL A 67 -0.91 -15.90 11.45
CA VAL A 67 -1.75 -15.25 12.48
C VAL A 67 -1.72 -16.03 13.78
N ARG A 68 -2.02 -17.35 13.73
CA ARG A 68 -1.98 -18.23 14.91
C ARG A 68 -0.64 -18.23 15.65
N GLN A 69 0.48 -18.25 14.92
CA GLN A 69 1.79 -18.32 15.57
C GLN A 69 2.21 -16.96 16.11
N ILE A 70 1.98 -15.89 15.39
CA ILE A 70 2.26 -14.52 15.83
C ILE A 70 1.39 -14.16 17.04
N SER A 71 0.13 -14.56 17.08
CA SER A 71 -0.74 -14.31 18.24
C SER A 71 -0.23 -14.97 19.54
N LYS A 72 0.50 -16.08 19.42
CA LYS A 72 1.14 -16.78 20.56
C LYS A 72 2.49 -16.20 20.96
N ASP A 73 3.25 -15.72 19.98
CA ASP A 73 4.61 -15.24 20.19
C ASP A 73 4.66 -13.77 20.65
N PHE A 74 3.56 -13.00 20.43
CA PHE A 74 3.44 -11.58 20.71
C PHE A 74 2.24 -11.34 21.64
N ASP A 75 2.48 -11.27 22.93
CA ASP A 75 1.43 -11.33 23.95
C ASP A 75 0.49 -10.11 23.94
N ASN A 76 0.98 -8.93 23.58
CA ASN A 76 0.24 -7.67 23.71
C ASN A 76 -0.26 -7.09 22.37
N ILE A 77 -0.05 -7.78 21.26
CA ILE A 77 -0.43 -7.28 19.93
C ILE A 77 -1.94 -7.34 19.72
N ARG A 78 -2.50 -6.28 19.15
CA ARG A 78 -3.92 -6.22 18.75
C ARG A 78 -4.07 -6.58 17.29
N PHE A 79 -5.16 -7.27 16.95
CA PHE A 79 -5.52 -7.65 15.60
C PHE A 79 -6.71 -6.85 15.11
N TYR A 80 -6.63 -6.32 13.90
CA TYR A 80 -7.70 -5.63 13.21
C TYR A 80 -8.00 -6.37 11.91
N ALA A 81 -9.23 -6.80 11.74
CA ALA A 81 -9.69 -7.50 10.54
C ALA A 81 -11.20 -7.32 10.34
N SER A 82 -11.68 -7.49 9.12
CA SER A 82 -13.11 -7.52 8.87
C SER A 82 -13.76 -8.77 9.48
N ARG A 83 -15.05 -8.71 9.76
CA ARG A 83 -15.78 -9.87 10.26
C ARG A 83 -15.75 -11.02 9.26
N GLY A 84 -15.94 -10.71 7.97
CA GLY A 84 -15.85 -11.70 6.90
C GLY A 84 -14.49 -12.39 6.88
N THR A 85 -13.38 -11.65 7.00
CA THR A 85 -12.03 -12.21 7.09
C THR A 85 -11.89 -13.18 8.27
N VAL A 86 -12.34 -12.80 9.46
CA VAL A 86 -12.18 -13.64 10.66
C VAL A 86 -13.01 -14.92 10.58
N GLU A 87 -14.26 -14.81 10.13
CA GLU A 87 -15.20 -15.95 10.08
C GLU A 87 -14.92 -16.95 8.96
N ASN A 88 -14.11 -16.59 7.95
CA ASN A 88 -13.81 -17.45 6.80
C ASN A 88 -12.42 -18.11 6.84
N THR A 89 -11.75 -18.13 8.00
CA THR A 89 -10.49 -18.85 8.21
C THR A 89 -10.35 -19.35 9.64
N ASP A 90 -9.66 -20.50 9.81
CA ASP A 90 -9.32 -21.08 11.11
C ASP A 90 -8.13 -20.40 11.81
N LYS A 91 -7.50 -19.42 11.16
CA LYS A 91 -6.27 -18.80 11.67
C LYS A 91 -6.50 -17.94 12.90
N PHE A 92 -7.71 -17.38 13.03
CA PHE A 92 -8.12 -16.55 14.16
C PHE A 92 -8.64 -17.34 15.38
N ASP A 93 -8.93 -18.63 15.28
CA ASP A 93 -9.46 -19.49 16.37
C ASP A 93 -8.61 -19.45 17.65
N TYR A 94 -7.36 -18.97 17.55
CA TYR A 94 -6.42 -18.90 18.68
C TYR A 94 -6.07 -17.47 19.08
N VAL A 95 -6.72 -16.49 18.49
CA VAL A 95 -6.60 -15.09 18.87
C VAL A 95 -7.62 -14.83 19.96
N ASP A 96 -7.16 -14.32 21.10
CA ASP A 96 -8.06 -13.94 22.19
C ASP A 96 -8.98 -12.80 21.73
N ASP A 97 -10.30 -12.92 21.99
CA ASP A 97 -11.31 -11.94 21.60
C ASP A 97 -11.00 -10.53 22.11
N SER A 98 -10.36 -10.42 23.28
CA SER A 98 -9.95 -9.13 23.86
C SER A 98 -8.87 -8.40 23.05
N ARG A 99 -8.17 -9.12 22.18
CA ARG A 99 -7.13 -8.60 21.28
C ARG A 99 -7.61 -8.42 19.85
N LEU A 100 -8.84 -8.81 19.53
CA LEU A 100 -9.43 -8.73 18.20
C LEU A 100 -10.37 -7.53 18.11
N THR A 101 -10.18 -6.71 17.10
CA THR A 101 -11.04 -5.57 16.77
C THR A 101 -11.60 -5.79 15.37
N TYR A 102 -12.91 -5.90 15.29
CA TYR A 102 -13.61 -5.97 14.00
C TYR A 102 -13.71 -4.60 13.38
N ILE A 103 -13.32 -4.51 12.11
CA ILE A 103 -13.44 -3.30 11.29
C ILE A 103 -14.22 -3.61 10.01
N LYS A 104 -14.65 -2.59 9.32
CA LYS A 104 -15.28 -2.69 7.99
C LYS A 104 -14.81 -1.56 7.08
N ALA A 105 -15.05 -1.71 5.80
CA ALA A 105 -14.81 -0.63 4.84
C ALA A 105 -15.56 0.66 5.25
N GLY A 106 -14.87 1.79 5.17
CA GLY A 106 -15.33 3.11 5.62
C GLY A 106 -14.93 3.47 7.05
N ASP A 107 -14.53 2.52 7.89
CA ASP A 107 -14.11 2.80 9.26
C ASP A 107 -12.79 3.59 9.29
N THR A 108 -12.72 4.51 10.25
CA THR A 108 -11.51 5.25 10.60
C THR A 108 -11.22 5.09 12.08
N PHE A 109 -10.00 4.72 12.44
CA PHE A 109 -9.59 4.43 13.80
C PHE A 109 -8.14 4.81 14.05
N GLN A 110 -7.75 4.88 15.32
CA GLN A 110 -6.39 5.26 15.74
C GLN A 110 -5.61 4.04 16.20
N ILE A 111 -4.35 3.93 15.75
CA ILE A 111 -3.35 3.00 16.29
C ILE A 111 -2.08 3.81 16.58
N GLY A 112 -1.78 4.04 17.85
CA GLY A 112 -0.66 4.90 18.25
C GLY A 112 -0.69 6.24 17.53
N ASP A 113 0.36 6.57 16.79
CA ASP A 113 0.49 7.81 16.02
C ASP A 113 -0.22 7.79 14.65
N PHE A 114 -0.79 6.64 14.25
CA PHE A 114 -1.48 6.51 12.97
C PHE A 114 -2.99 6.76 13.06
N ALA A 115 -3.50 7.66 12.22
CA ALA A 115 -4.91 7.60 11.82
C ALA A 115 -5.05 6.62 10.65
N VAL A 116 -5.86 5.57 10.81
CA VAL A 116 -6.03 4.49 9.83
C VAL A 116 -7.43 4.54 9.27
N LYS A 117 -7.56 4.43 7.94
CA LYS A 117 -8.82 4.23 7.25
C LYS A 117 -8.81 2.89 6.54
N ALA A 118 -9.86 2.07 6.74
CA ALA A 118 -10.15 0.89 5.93
C ALA A 118 -11.08 1.26 4.77
N PHE A 119 -10.87 0.66 3.58
CA PHE A 119 -11.72 0.85 2.41
C PHE A 119 -11.89 -0.47 1.65
N ALA A 120 -12.99 -0.62 0.90
CA ALA A 120 -13.30 -1.87 0.20
C ALA A 120 -12.33 -2.14 -0.96
N LEU A 121 -11.92 -3.40 -1.11
CA LEU A 121 -11.24 -3.93 -2.29
C LEU A 121 -12.22 -4.78 -3.11
N SER A 122 -11.94 -4.92 -4.42
CA SER A 122 -12.69 -5.80 -5.30
C SER A 122 -11.91 -7.09 -5.47
N HIS A 123 -12.16 -8.07 -4.59
CA HIS A 123 -11.44 -9.33 -4.58
C HIS A 123 -12.35 -10.48 -4.19
N ASP A 124 -12.03 -11.72 -4.60
CA ASP A 124 -12.78 -12.94 -4.32
C ASP A 124 -12.52 -13.46 -2.89
N ALA A 125 -12.75 -12.59 -1.93
CA ALA A 125 -12.65 -12.83 -0.49
C ALA A 125 -13.95 -12.40 0.20
N ALA A 126 -14.17 -12.79 1.46
CA ALA A 126 -15.45 -12.60 2.14
C ALA A 126 -15.75 -11.09 2.43
N GLU A 127 -14.76 -10.32 2.85
CA GLU A 127 -14.90 -8.88 3.13
C GLU A 127 -13.52 -8.21 3.06
N PRO A 128 -12.92 -8.12 1.84
CA PRO A 128 -11.56 -7.66 1.65
C PRO A 128 -11.45 -6.14 1.83
N VAL A 129 -10.39 -5.68 2.51
CA VAL A 129 -10.14 -4.26 2.76
C VAL A 129 -8.70 -3.87 2.45
N GLY A 130 -8.53 -2.69 1.89
CA GLY A 130 -7.26 -1.96 1.84
C GLY A 130 -7.17 -0.97 2.99
N TYR A 131 -5.97 -0.43 3.24
CA TYR A 131 -5.74 0.49 4.33
C TYR A 131 -4.99 1.73 3.89
N SER A 132 -5.40 2.89 4.41
CA SER A 132 -4.64 4.13 4.36
C SER A 132 -4.19 4.52 5.77
N PHE A 133 -2.94 4.95 5.90
CA PHE A 133 -2.31 5.38 7.15
C PHE A 133 -1.91 6.84 7.03
N GLU A 134 -2.24 7.66 8.02
CA GLU A 134 -1.78 9.05 8.11
C GLU A 134 -0.95 9.22 9.37
N CYS A 135 0.23 9.82 9.23
CA CYS A 135 1.11 10.17 10.34
C CYS A 135 2.07 11.30 9.91
N GLY A 136 2.23 12.32 10.76
CA GLY A 136 3.18 13.41 10.54
C GLY A 136 2.95 14.21 9.24
N GLY A 137 1.70 14.28 8.78
CA GLY A 137 1.31 14.97 7.54
C GLY A 137 1.56 14.18 6.26
N GLU A 138 2.07 12.95 6.35
CA GLU A 138 2.19 12.02 5.21
C GLU A 138 1.05 10.99 5.21
N ARG A 139 0.71 10.51 4.02
CA ARG A 139 -0.28 9.46 3.79
C ARG A 139 0.29 8.32 2.96
N LEU A 140 0.16 7.11 3.49
CA LEU A 140 0.45 5.84 2.81
C LEU A 140 -0.88 5.12 2.54
N SER A 141 -1.09 4.62 1.31
CA SER A 141 -2.19 3.70 1.03
C SER A 141 -1.64 2.37 0.50
N VAL A 142 -2.19 1.26 0.99
CA VAL A 142 -1.84 -0.10 0.59
C VAL A 142 -3.05 -0.73 -0.10
N ILE A 143 -2.87 -1.09 -1.37
CA ILE A 143 -3.90 -1.58 -2.28
C ILE A 143 -3.31 -2.79 -3.01
N THR A 144 -3.54 -3.95 -2.45
CA THR A 144 -3.18 -5.26 -3.04
C THR A 144 -4.44 -6.10 -3.13
N ASP A 145 -4.45 -7.07 -4.03
CA ASP A 145 -5.58 -7.97 -4.19
C ASP A 145 -6.88 -7.24 -4.59
N THR A 146 -6.83 -6.66 -5.77
CA THR A 146 -8.02 -6.03 -6.36
C THR A 146 -8.04 -6.23 -7.87
N GLY A 147 -9.15 -6.68 -8.43
CA GLY A 147 -9.31 -6.86 -9.87
C GLY A 147 -9.59 -5.54 -10.60
N ILE A 148 -10.20 -4.57 -9.92
CA ILE A 148 -10.50 -3.23 -10.45
C ILE A 148 -10.17 -2.14 -9.42
N VAL A 149 -9.92 -0.94 -9.92
CA VAL A 149 -9.78 0.27 -9.09
C VAL A 149 -11.10 1.01 -9.07
N THR A 150 -11.83 0.91 -7.97
CA THR A 150 -13.09 1.62 -7.75
C THR A 150 -12.85 3.12 -7.56
N ALA A 151 -13.93 3.92 -7.62
CA ALA A 151 -13.84 5.36 -7.36
C ALA A 151 -13.30 5.65 -5.94
N GLU A 152 -13.65 4.84 -4.93
CA GLU A 152 -13.11 4.97 -3.57
C GLU A 152 -11.61 4.70 -3.53
N ILE A 153 -11.15 3.59 -4.13
CA ILE A 153 -9.72 3.25 -4.21
C ILE A 153 -8.95 4.38 -4.90
N PHE A 154 -9.48 4.89 -6.03
CA PHE A 154 -8.85 5.99 -6.77
C PHE A 154 -8.72 7.27 -5.93
N GLU A 155 -9.75 7.62 -5.12
CA GLU A 155 -9.66 8.75 -4.19
C GLU A 155 -8.61 8.55 -3.10
N GLU A 156 -8.46 7.32 -2.56
CA GLU A 156 -7.39 7.01 -1.60
C GLU A 156 -6.00 7.14 -2.25
N MET A 157 -5.84 6.67 -3.49
CA MET A 157 -4.58 6.82 -4.25
C MET A 157 -4.22 8.28 -4.50
N LYS A 158 -5.20 9.11 -4.87
CA LYS A 158 -4.97 10.55 -5.10
C LYS A 158 -4.51 11.31 -3.85
N ARG A 159 -4.90 10.85 -2.68
CA ARG A 159 -4.51 11.48 -1.40
C ARG A 159 -3.14 10.99 -0.91
N ALA A 160 -2.69 9.82 -1.35
CA ALA A 160 -1.47 9.20 -0.86
C ALA A 160 -0.21 9.91 -1.35
N ASP A 161 0.79 10.02 -0.48
CA ASP A 161 2.17 10.41 -0.81
C ASP A 161 2.99 9.17 -1.17
N LYS A 162 2.61 8.04 -0.58
CA LYS A 162 3.20 6.73 -0.79
C LYS A 162 2.12 5.70 -1.10
N LEU A 163 2.38 4.83 -2.07
CA LEU A 163 1.49 3.74 -2.47
C LEU A 163 2.23 2.41 -2.41
N VAL A 164 1.61 1.41 -1.81
CA VAL A 164 1.86 0.01 -2.16
C VAL A 164 0.71 -0.39 -3.07
N PHE A 165 1.02 -0.74 -4.30
CA PHE A 165 0.00 -0.94 -5.33
C PHE A 165 0.22 -2.24 -6.09
N GLU A 166 -0.85 -2.97 -6.31
CA GLU A 166 -0.79 -4.25 -7.02
C GLU A 166 -0.30 -4.10 -8.45
N SER A 167 0.59 -5.01 -8.84
CA SER A 167 1.03 -5.23 -10.21
C SER A 167 1.25 -6.74 -10.38
N ASN A 168 0.14 -7.49 -10.45
CA ASN A 168 0.17 -8.93 -10.26
C ASN A 168 0.77 -9.67 -11.44
N HIS A 169 0.34 -9.41 -12.67
CA HIS A 169 0.69 -10.23 -13.82
C HIS A 169 0.95 -9.44 -15.10
N GLU A 170 1.80 -10.00 -15.95
CA GLU A 170 1.91 -9.62 -17.34
C GLU A 170 0.85 -10.39 -18.14
N LYS A 171 -0.08 -9.68 -18.79
CA LYS A 171 -1.25 -10.27 -19.42
C LYS A 171 -0.91 -11.34 -20.46
N ASN A 172 0.12 -11.09 -21.29
CA ASN A 172 0.53 -12.05 -22.32
C ASN A 172 1.16 -13.31 -21.70
N ILE A 173 1.96 -13.15 -20.63
CA ILE A 173 2.55 -14.30 -19.92
C ILE A 173 1.45 -15.14 -19.29
N LEU A 174 0.46 -14.52 -18.65
CA LEU A 174 -0.69 -15.21 -18.07
C LEU A 174 -1.47 -15.98 -19.13
N LEU A 175 -1.82 -15.35 -20.26
CA LEU A 175 -2.63 -15.98 -21.31
C LEU A 175 -1.91 -17.18 -21.97
N MET A 176 -0.60 -17.07 -22.17
CA MET A 176 0.23 -18.12 -22.77
C MET A 176 0.75 -19.14 -21.75
N GLY A 177 0.65 -18.81 -20.47
CA GLY A 177 1.20 -19.61 -19.36
C GLY A 177 0.45 -20.92 -19.08
N PRO A 178 0.96 -21.74 -18.15
CA PRO A 178 0.49 -23.08 -17.91
C PRO A 178 -0.81 -23.18 -17.10
N TYR A 179 -1.34 -22.07 -16.59
CA TYR A 179 -2.54 -22.10 -15.76
C TYR A 179 -3.78 -22.60 -16.53
N PRO A 180 -4.66 -23.40 -15.88
CA PRO A 180 -5.96 -23.76 -16.45
C PRO A 180 -6.77 -22.51 -16.84
N TYR A 181 -7.61 -22.64 -17.86
CA TYR A 181 -8.37 -21.52 -18.40
C TYR A 181 -9.28 -20.84 -17.37
N ASN A 182 -9.93 -21.61 -16.50
CA ASN A 182 -10.75 -21.07 -15.40
C ASN A 182 -9.93 -20.24 -14.39
N VAL A 183 -8.69 -20.64 -14.10
CA VAL A 183 -7.78 -19.85 -13.23
C VAL A 183 -7.39 -18.54 -13.92
N LYS A 184 -7.10 -18.56 -15.22
CA LYS A 184 -6.82 -17.35 -15.99
C LYS A 184 -8.01 -16.38 -15.98
N LEU A 185 -9.23 -16.90 -16.18
CA LEU A 185 -10.45 -16.08 -16.12
C LEU A 185 -10.66 -15.46 -14.74
N ARG A 186 -10.44 -16.23 -13.67
CA ARG A 186 -10.50 -15.72 -12.29
C ARG A 186 -9.50 -14.56 -12.09
N ILE A 187 -8.24 -14.74 -12.49
CA ILE A 187 -7.20 -13.71 -12.35
C ILE A 187 -7.57 -12.43 -13.12
N LEU A 188 -8.18 -12.56 -14.30
CA LEU A 188 -8.57 -11.46 -15.18
C LEU A 188 -9.94 -10.83 -14.84
N SER A 189 -10.67 -11.36 -13.86
CA SER A 189 -11.98 -10.85 -13.48
C SER A 189 -11.90 -9.57 -12.64
N ASP A 190 -13.03 -8.90 -12.48
CA ASP A 190 -13.16 -7.71 -11.64
C ASP A 190 -12.85 -7.98 -10.14
N GLU A 191 -12.94 -9.24 -9.71
CA GLU A 191 -12.57 -9.72 -8.38
C GLU A 191 -11.23 -10.45 -8.37
N GLY A 192 -10.48 -10.40 -9.47
CA GLY A 192 -9.16 -11.02 -9.62
C GLY A 192 -8.03 -10.10 -9.21
N HIS A 193 -7.11 -9.83 -10.16
CA HIS A 193 -5.89 -9.06 -9.91
C HIS A 193 -5.57 -8.09 -11.04
N LEU A 194 -4.95 -6.96 -10.71
CA LEU A 194 -4.49 -5.98 -11.68
C LEU A 194 -3.29 -6.49 -12.49
N SER A 195 -3.36 -6.29 -13.81
CA SER A 195 -2.18 -6.48 -14.68
C SER A 195 -1.17 -5.34 -14.53
N ASN A 196 0.08 -5.56 -14.96
CA ASN A 196 1.09 -4.51 -15.03
C ASN A 196 0.61 -3.32 -15.87
N VAL A 197 -0.09 -3.58 -16.98
CA VAL A 197 -0.63 -2.54 -17.87
C VAL A 197 -1.67 -1.72 -17.13
N THR A 198 -2.66 -2.36 -16.52
CA THR A 198 -3.71 -1.66 -15.77
C THR A 198 -3.13 -0.84 -14.62
N ALA A 199 -2.13 -1.41 -13.90
CA ALA A 199 -1.44 -0.68 -12.83
C ALA A 199 -0.76 0.60 -13.35
N GLY A 200 -0.07 0.53 -14.49
CA GLY A 200 0.57 1.68 -15.12
C GLY A 200 -0.43 2.75 -15.57
N GLU A 201 -1.53 2.35 -16.21
CA GLU A 201 -2.59 3.24 -16.67
C GLU A 201 -3.27 3.98 -15.49
N VAL A 202 -3.59 3.27 -14.43
CA VAL A 202 -4.18 3.86 -13.21
C VAL A 202 -3.20 4.84 -12.56
N LEU A 203 -1.93 4.49 -12.43
CA LEU A 203 -0.91 5.38 -11.86
C LEU A 203 -0.74 6.65 -12.69
N ALA A 204 -0.81 6.57 -14.03
CA ALA A 204 -0.78 7.75 -14.90
C ALA A 204 -1.97 8.69 -14.64
N GLU A 205 -3.19 8.15 -14.47
CA GLU A 205 -4.36 8.96 -14.12
C GLU A 205 -4.28 9.56 -12.70
N VAL A 206 -3.68 8.84 -11.74
CA VAL A 206 -3.43 9.37 -10.39
C VAL A 206 -2.46 10.56 -10.45
N LEU A 207 -1.34 10.42 -11.18
CA LEU A 207 -0.37 11.52 -11.36
C LEU A 207 -0.99 12.73 -12.06
N LYS A 208 -1.81 12.51 -13.08
CA LYS A 208 -2.57 13.56 -13.77
C LYS A 208 -3.53 14.30 -12.81
N ALA A 209 -4.25 13.58 -11.97
CA ALA A 209 -5.16 14.17 -10.99
C ALA A 209 -4.40 14.97 -9.91
N LYS A 210 -3.24 14.48 -9.47
CA LYS A 210 -2.32 15.21 -8.56
C LYS A 210 -1.73 16.46 -9.22
N GLY A 211 -1.36 16.39 -10.51
CA GLY A 211 -0.82 17.50 -11.29
C GLY A 211 -1.82 18.66 -11.47
N LYS A 212 -3.10 18.36 -11.66
CA LYS A 212 -4.16 19.38 -11.72
C LYS A 212 -4.28 20.14 -10.40
N LYS A 213 -4.29 19.46 -9.26
CA LYS A 213 -4.30 20.12 -7.95
C LYS A 213 -3.10 21.04 -7.73
N ARG A 214 -1.93 20.68 -8.26
CA ARG A 214 -0.72 21.54 -8.21
C ARG A 214 -0.86 22.80 -9.06
N GLY A 215 -1.50 22.69 -10.23
CA GLY A 215 -1.80 23.83 -11.11
C GLY A 215 -2.80 24.80 -10.48
N GLU A 216 -3.84 24.28 -9.82
CA GLU A 216 -4.84 25.08 -9.10
C GLU A 216 -4.23 25.80 -7.91
N ALA A 217 -3.41 25.13 -7.10
CA ALA A 217 -2.70 25.74 -5.97
C ALA A 217 -1.68 26.81 -6.40
N ARG A 218 -0.99 26.62 -7.54
CA ARG A 218 -0.10 27.64 -8.12
C ARG A 218 -0.87 28.84 -8.64
N GLY A 219 -1.99 28.63 -9.35
CA GLY A 219 -2.85 29.71 -9.84
C GLY A 219 -3.44 30.57 -8.71
N GLU A 220 -3.84 29.94 -7.59
CA GLU A 220 -4.31 30.66 -6.40
C GLU A 220 -3.17 31.41 -5.67
N ALA A 221 -1.94 30.89 -5.70
CA ALA A 221 -0.76 31.56 -5.16
C ALA A 221 -0.35 32.77 -6.01
N GLU A 222 -0.35 32.63 -7.35
CA GLU A 222 -0.05 33.72 -8.28
C GLU A 222 -1.09 34.87 -8.21
N ILE A 223 -2.38 34.55 -8.07
CA ILE A 223 -3.44 35.54 -7.89
C ILE A 223 -3.31 36.28 -6.55
N ARG A 224 -2.81 35.62 -5.50
CA ARG A 224 -2.52 36.25 -4.20
C ARG A 224 -1.28 37.13 -4.25
N GLU A 225 -0.25 36.77 -5.02
CA GLU A 225 1.01 37.47 -5.16
C GLU A 225 0.85 38.82 -5.85
N GLU A 226 -0.10 38.94 -6.80
CA GLU A 226 -0.41 40.24 -7.43
C GLU A 226 -1.10 41.22 -6.49
N ALA A 227 -1.57 40.80 -5.32
CA ALA A 227 -2.29 41.61 -4.33
C ALA A 227 -1.42 42.10 -3.13
N GLU A 228 -0.16 41.65 -2.98
CA GLU A 228 0.67 41.91 -1.82
C GLU A 228 1.76 43.00 -2.04
N THR A 229 2.04 43.77 -0.98
CA THR A 229 3.05 44.83 -0.99
C THR A 229 4.47 44.33 -0.73
N SER A 230 5.49 45.05 -1.22
CA SER A 230 6.91 44.64 -1.26
C SER A 230 7.53 44.22 0.10
N SER A 231 6.98 44.65 1.23
CA SER A 231 7.49 44.34 2.58
C SER A 231 7.11 42.92 3.08
N ALA A 232 6.04 42.37 2.52
CA ALA A 232 5.60 41.00 2.83
C ALA A 232 6.38 39.93 2.03
N ARG A 233 7.03 40.37 0.93
CA ARG A 233 7.76 39.50 -0.01
C ARG A 233 9.08 38.96 0.60
N GLU A 234 9.84 39.78 1.31
CA GLU A 234 11.12 39.36 1.92
C GLU A 234 10.98 38.34 3.07
N ILE A 235 9.86 38.40 3.83
CA ILE A 235 9.58 37.46 4.92
C ILE A 235 9.15 36.11 4.36
N ARG A 236 8.55 36.09 3.19
CA ARG A 236 8.00 34.92 2.53
C ARG A 236 9.06 34.12 1.77
N GLU A 237 10.02 34.79 1.11
CA GLU A 237 11.12 34.11 0.40
C GLU A 237 11.97 33.23 1.32
N GLY A 238 12.03 33.56 2.62
CA GLY A 238 12.66 32.72 3.65
C GLY A 238 11.83 31.52 4.09
N ALA A 239 10.49 31.57 3.95
CA ALA A 239 9.56 30.53 4.33
C ALA A 239 9.22 29.57 3.16
N GLU A 240 9.17 30.10 1.94
CA GLU A 240 8.84 29.33 0.71
C GLU A 240 9.95 28.38 0.26
N ALA A 241 11.21 28.61 0.65
CA ALA A 241 12.30 27.64 0.45
C ALA A 241 12.07 26.33 1.22
N ALA A 242 11.14 26.33 2.20
CA ALA A 242 10.77 25.15 2.99
C ALA A 242 9.47 24.47 2.51
N GLU A 243 8.62 25.15 1.71
CA GLU A 243 7.28 24.64 1.35
C GLU A 243 7.14 24.11 -0.08
N THR A 244 8.12 24.27 -0.98
CA THR A 244 8.01 23.85 -2.38
C THR A 244 8.73 22.56 -2.73
N SER A 245 8.96 21.67 -1.77
CA SER A 245 9.17 20.26 -2.09
C SER A 245 7.81 19.60 -2.25
N SER A 246 7.17 19.80 -3.40
CA SER A 246 6.04 18.98 -3.83
C SER A 246 6.55 17.55 -3.93
N ALA A 247 6.36 16.78 -2.86
CA ALA A 247 6.85 15.42 -2.75
C ALA A 247 6.31 14.59 -3.94
N ARG A 248 7.25 14.02 -4.72
CA ARG A 248 6.92 13.08 -5.80
C ARG A 248 6.14 11.89 -5.21
N LEU A 249 5.22 11.34 -5.99
CA LEU A 249 4.51 10.14 -5.58
C LEU A 249 5.49 8.97 -5.48
N LYS A 250 5.56 8.31 -4.34
CA LYS A 250 6.40 7.13 -4.14
C LYS A 250 5.54 5.86 -4.26
N VAL A 251 5.92 4.95 -5.15
CA VAL A 251 5.16 3.74 -5.45
C VAL A 251 6.02 2.50 -5.27
N MET A 252 5.51 1.55 -4.49
CA MET A 252 6.01 0.19 -4.41
C MET A 252 5.02 -0.73 -5.13
N LEU A 253 5.40 -1.25 -6.30
CA LEU A 253 4.64 -2.31 -6.95
C LEU A 253 4.75 -3.59 -6.11
N ALA A 254 3.62 -4.25 -5.88
CA ALA A 254 3.53 -5.36 -4.94
C ALA A 254 2.63 -6.48 -5.46
N HIS A 255 2.56 -7.58 -4.73
CA HIS A 255 1.71 -8.74 -4.99
C HIS A 255 1.93 -9.37 -6.38
N LEU A 256 3.19 -9.50 -6.80
CA LEU A 256 3.54 -10.07 -8.09
C LEU A 256 3.25 -11.59 -8.11
N SER A 257 2.68 -12.05 -9.22
CA SER A 257 2.50 -13.49 -9.49
C SER A 257 3.86 -14.18 -9.63
N ASP A 258 4.03 -15.27 -8.92
CA ASP A 258 5.26 -16.09 -8.99
C ASP A 258 5.50 -16.71 -10.38
N THR A 259 4.42 -16.92 -11.17
CA THR A 259 4.47 -17.60 -12.47
C THR A 259 4.31 -16.65 -13.64
N ASN A 260 3.52 -15.59 -13.47
CA ASN A 260 3.09 -14.74 -14.59
C ASN A 260 3.67 -13.32 -14.55
N ASN A 261 4.69 -13.10 -13.70
CA ASN A 261 5.36 -11.82 -13.58
C ASN A 261 6.82 -11.97 -13.12
N THR A 262 7.57 -10.90 -13.26
CA THR A 262 8.87 -10.71 -12.61
C THR A 262 9.00 -9.26 -12.15
N PRO A 263 9.83 -8.94 -11.14
CA PRO A 263 10.08 -7.56 -10.72
C PRO A 263 10.56 -6.66 -11.87
N TYR A 264 11.38 -7.22 -12.76
CA TYR A 264 11.86 -6.51 -13.94
C TYR A 264 10.71 -6.17 -14.89
N GLN A 265 9.87 -7.15 -15.22
CA GLN A 265 8.74 -6.97 -16.14
C GLN A 265 7.73 -5.96 -15.58
N ALA A 266 7.35 -6.08 -14.33
CA ALA A 266 6.43 -5.13 -13.68
C ALA A 266 6.98 -3.70 -13.76
N ARG A 267 8.26 -3.50 -13.40
CA ARG A 267 8.90 -2.19 -13.42
C ARG A 267 8.96 -1.59 -14.83
N ILE A 268 9.33 -2.38 -15.84
CA ILE A 268 9.43 -1.90 -17.22
C ILE A 268 8.07 -1.55 -17.78
N THR A 269 7.08 -2.45 -17.68
CA THR A 269 5.73 -2.20 -18.23
C THR A 269 5.10 -0.96 -17.62
N VAL A 270 5.12 -0.83 -16.27
CA VAL A 270 4.57 0.34 -15.60
C VAL A 270 5.38 1.60 -15.93
N GLY A 271 6.72 1.53 -15.92
CA GLY A 271 7.59 2.65 -16.25
C GLY A 271 7.38 3.19 -17.66
N ASP A 272 7.29 2.31 -18.65
CA ASP A 272 7.08 2.68 -20.06
C ASP A 272 5.71 3.36 -20.27
N ILE A 273 4.67 2.91 -19.56
CA ILE A 273 3.34 3.54 -19.61
C ILE A 273 3.39 4.94 -18.99
N LEU A 274 4.02 5.11 -17.84
CA LEU A 274 4.16 6.41 -17.19
C LEU A 274 4.99 7.37 -18.06
N GLN A 275 6.09 6.90 -18.65
CA GLN A 275 6.91 7.69 -19.57
C GLN A 275 6.12 8.09 -20.83
N SER A 276 5.34 7.18 -21.40
CA SER A 276 4.47 7.45 -22.56
C SER A 276 3.37 8.45 -22.24
N ALA A 277 2.93 8.52 -20.97
CA ALA A 277 2.00 9.52 -20.48
C ALA A 277 2.67 10.88 -20.12
N GLY A 278 3.99 11.01 -20.32
CA GLY A 278 4.76 12.23 -20.12
C GLY A 278 5.33 12.43 -18.71
N TYR A 279 5.31 11.39 -17.86
CA TYR A 279 5.88 11.44 -16.52
C TYR A 279 7.31 10.89 -16.49
N GLU A 280 8.19 11.52 -15.73
CA GLU A 280 9.59 11.14 -15.60
C GLU A 280 9.86 10.58 -14.20
N ALA A 281 10.57 9.45 -14.16
CA ALA A 281 11.06 8.88 -12.90
C ALA A 281 11.98 9.90 -12.18
N ASP A 282 11.99 9.84 -10.86
CA ASP A 282 12.74 10.74 -9.97
C ASP A 282 12.32 12.23 -9.98
N ARG A 283 11.56 12.66 -10.98
CA ARG A 283 10.93 13.99 -11.02
C ARG A 283 9.48 13.94 -10.51
N ASP A 284 8.65 13.11 -11.15
CA ASP A 284 7.21 13.06 -10.90
C ASP A 284 6.84 11.91 -9.96
N TYR A 285 7.58 10.82 -10.02
CA TYR A 285 7.36 9.63 -9.20
C TYR A 285 8.68 8.90 -8.87
N GLU A 286 8.63 8.09 -7.83
CA GLU A 286 9.61 7.06 -7.53
C GLU A 286 8.94 5.70 -7.65
N LEU A 287 9.54 4.75 -8.38
CA LEU A 287 8.97 3.43 -8.62
C LEU A 287 9.95 2.34 -8.20
N ILE A 288 9.55 1.58 -7.19
CA ILE A 288 10.27 0.37 -6.74
C ILE A 288 9.34 -0.84 -6.85
N VAL A 289 9.90 -2.04 -6.74
CA VAL A 289 9.14 -3.29 -6.76
C VAL A 289 9.44 -4.08 -5.49
N ALA A 290 8.40 -4.48 -4.77
CA ALA A 290 8.54 -5.36 -3.63
C ALA A 290 9.07 -6.73 -4.06
N MET A 291 10.10 -7.21 -3.37
CA MET A 291 10.66 -8.52 -3.64
C MET A 291 9.84 -9.61 -2.97
N LYS A 292 9.74 -10.78 -3.62
CA LYS A 292 9.13 -11.98 -3.05
C LYS A 292 9.80 -12.38 -1.73
N GLU A 293 11.11 -12.26 -1.68
CA GLU A 293 11.94 -12.58 -0.53
C GLU A 293 12.92 -11.44 -0.25
N GLY A 294 13.08 -11.10 1.03
CA GLY A 294 13.93 -9.99 1.44
C GLY A 294 13.18 -8.69 1.65
N ILE A 295 13.86 -7.78 2.33
CA ILE A 295 13.28 -6.49 2.73
C ILE A 295 13.38 -5.50 1.57
N THR A 296 12.25 -4.93 1.17
CA THR A 296 12.18 -3.80 0.25
C THR A 296 11.59 -2.60 0.99
N GLU A 297 12.25 -1.46 0.95
CA GLU A 297 11.85 -0.27 1.72
C GLU A 297 11.42 0.87 0.80
N LEU A 298 10.32 1.54 1.18
CA LEU A 298 9.86 2.80 0.62
C LEU A 298 9.84 3.84 1.75
N ILE A 299 10.70 4.87 1.66
CA ILE A 299 10.92 5.89 2.69
C ILE A 299 10.18 7.18 2.35
#